data_80d0ce0f59fc0415b1ae252f98988b46
#
_entry.id   80d0ce0f59fc0415b1ae252f98988b46
#
_cell.length_a   1.000
_cell.length_b   1.000
_cell.length_c   1.000
_cell.angle_alpha   90.00
_cell.angle_beta   90.00
_cell.angle_gamma   90.00
#
_symmetry.space_group_name_H-M   'P 1'
#
loop_
_entity.id
_entity.type
_entity.pdbx_description
1 polymer ?
#
loop_
_entity_poly.entity_id
_entity_poly.type
_entity_poly.pdbx_seq_one_letter_code
_entity_poly.pdbx_strand_id
1 'polypeptide(L)'
;FSEAQKAGAGGLAFIRVRDGGEIDTIGAIKDNLSDEQKQELLSRTGAEPGTLLLFGAGDTATVNKALDRVRQYLAKELGMVKAERDNDQWNFLWVVDFPMFEFNSDENRYEALHHPFCAPNIQDLGSDPTQWASTLPSARAQAYDLVLNGLELGGGSLRIHDSALQRQVLQTVGLPLEAR
;
A
#
# COMPACT_ATOMS: atom_id res chain seq x y z
N PHE A 1 -15.44 9.97 -6.60
CA PHE A 1 -15.16 9.14 -7.79
C PHE A 1 -14.05 9.73 -8.64
N SER A 2 -14.08 11.02 -8.97
CA SER A 2 -13.05 11.68 -9.81
C SER A 2 -11.63 11.51 -9.27
N GLU A 3 -11.44 11.52 -7.96
CA GLU A 3 -10.11 11.34 -7.35
C GLU A 3 -9.56 9.91 -7.57
N ALA A 4 -10.41 8.90 -7.55
CA ALA A 4 -9.99 7.53 -7.88
C ALA A 4 -9.63 7.40 -9.36
N GLN A 5 -10.40 8.02 -10.24
CA GLN A 5 -10.10 8.03 -11.69
C GLN A 5 -8.78 8.75 -12.02
N LYS A 6 -8.46 9.85 -11.32
CA LYS A 6 -7.15 10.53 -11.44
C LYS A 6 -5.97 9.63 -11.04
N ALA A 7 -6.22 8.61 -10.23
CA ALA A 7 -5.23 7.61 -9.84
C ALA A 7 -5.21 6.37 -10.76
N GLY A 8 -5.98 6.37 -11.86
CA GLY A 8 -6.03 5.29 -12.84
C GLY A 8 -7.12 4.23 -12.60
N ALA A 9 -7.93 4.36 -11.54
CA ALA A 9 -9.03 3.42 -11.33
C ALA A 9 -10.20 3.72 -12.28
N GLY A 10 -10.90 2.68 -12.73
CA GLY A 10 -12.10 2.83 -13.56
C GLY A 10 -13.28 3.47 -12.81
N GLY A 11 -13.28 3.42 -11.49
CA GLY A 11 -14.29 3.99 -10.60
C GLY A 11 -14.20 3.38 -9.20
N LEU A 12 -15.23 3.68 -8.40
CA LEU A 12 -15.40 3.10 -7.07
C LEU A 12 -16.80 2.48 -6.97
N ALA A 13 -16.91 1.35 -6.33
CA ALA A 13 -18.18 0.88 -5.82
C ALA A 13 -18.43 1.47 -4.43
N PHE A 14 -19.69 1.54 -4.01
CA PHE A 14 -20.03 2.08 -2.70
C PHE A 14 -21.21 1.35 -2.06
N ILE A 15 -21.25 1.40 -0.74
CA ILE A 15 -22.45 1.15 0.07
C ILE A 15 -22.65 2.37 0.95
N ARG A 16 -23.85 2.96 0.90
CA ARG A 16 -24.27 4.00 1.83
C ARG A 16 -25.34 3.45 2.76
N VAL A 17 -25.13 3.58 4.05
CA VAL A 17 -26.14 3.25 5.06
C VAL A 17 -26.95 4.51 5.35
N ARG A 18 -28.24 4.50 5.02
CA ARG A 18 -29.14 5.62 5.26
C ARG A 18 -29.66 5.62 6.71
N ASP A 19 -30.29 6.75 7.07
CA ASP A 19 -30.96 6.93 8.34
C ASP A 19 -32.03 5.87 8.53
N GLY A 20 -32.20 4.95 9.03
CA GLY A 20 -33.17 3.83 9.07
C GLY A 20 -32.55 2.47 8.70
N GLY A 21 -31.25 2.48 8.36
CA GLY A 21 -30.52 1.23 8.07
C GLY A 21 -30.70 0.71 6.65
N GLU A 22 -31.40 1.43 5.78
CA GLU A 22 -31.49 1.08 4.36
C GLU A 22 -30.14 1.21 3.67
N ILE A 23 -29.84 0.26 2.78
CA ILE A 23 -28.62 0.22 1.99
C ILE A 23 -28.86 0.79 0.60
N ASP A 24 -28.18 1.87 0.27
CA ASP A 24 -28.09 2.44 -1.06
C ASP A 24 -26.71 2.06 -1.67
N THR A 25 -26.73 1.43 -2.86
CA THR A 25 -25.53 0.89 -3.49
C THR A 25 -25.69 0.77 -4.99
N ILE A 26 -24.59 0.48 -5.70
CA ILE A 26 -24.59 0.22 -7.14
C ILE A 26 -25.16 -1.15 -7.49
N GLY A 27 -25.66 -1.29 -8.75
CA GLY A 27 -26.23 -2.55 -9.24
C GLY A 27 -25.31 -3.76 -9.05
N ALA A 28 -24.01 -3.60 -9.30
CA ALA A 28 -23.04 -4.68 -9.13
C ALA A 28 -23.01 -5.28 -7.71
N ILE A 29 -23.21 -4.48 -6.67
CA ILE A 29 -23.31 -4.95 -5.28
C ILE A 29 -24.73 -5.43 -4.98
N LYS A 30 -25.74 -4.66 -5.44
CA LYS A 30 -27.14 -4.94 -5.16
C LYS A 30 -27.55 -6.32 -5.69
N ASP A 31 -27.13 -6.64 -6.90
CA ASP A 31 -27.60 -7.82 -7.64
C ASP A 31 -26.75 -9.08 -7.38
N ASN A 32 -25.52 -8.93 -6.87
CA ASN A 32 -24.58 -10.05 -6.68
C ASN A 32 -24.27 -10.38 -5.22
N LEU A 33 -24.68 -9.57 -4.25
CA LEU A 33 -24.55 -9.89 -2.82
C LEU A 33 -25.92 -10.18 -2.22
N SER A 34 -26.02 -11.29 -1.46
CA SER A 34 -27.22 -11.57 -0.65
C SER A 34 -27.35 -10.56 0.49
N ASP A 35 -28.54 -10.49 1.10
CA ASP A 35 -28.76 -9.57 2.22
C ASP A 35 -27.92 -9.96 3.43
N GLU A 36 -27.70 -11.27 3.67
CA GLU A 36 -26.81 -11.76 4.71
C GLU A 36 -25.36 -11.31 4.47
N GLN A 37 -24.87 -11.38 3.23
CA GLN A 37 -23.52 -10.90 2.89
C GLN A 37 -23.37 -9.39 3.07
N LYS A 38 -24.40 -8.62 2.72
CA LYS A 38 -24.43 -7.17 2.96
C LYS A 38 -24.39 -6.86 4.46
N GLN A 39 -25.19 -7.57 5.26
CA GLN A 39 -25.22 -7.41 6.72
C GLN A 39 -23.89 -7.81 7.36
N GLU A 40 -23.30 -8.93 6.95
CA GLU A 40 -21.96 -9.36 7.39
C GLU A 40 -20.91 -8.26 7.10
N LEU A 41 -20.94 -7.67 5.92
CA LEU A 41 -20.03 -6.62 5.50
C LEU A 41 -20.19 -5.35 6.36
N LEU A 42 -21.44 -4.94 6.65
CA LEU A 42 -21.70 -3.81 7.55
C LEU A 42 -21.21 -4.11 8.98
N SER A 43 -21.48 -5.31 9.48
CA SER A 43 -21.03 -5.76 10.80
C SER A 43 -19.50 -5.73 10.92
N ARG A 44 -18.78 -6.30 9.95
CA ARG A 44 -17.31 -6.36 9.95
C ARG A 44 -16.65 -5.00 9.82
N THR A 45 -17.30 -4.04 9.19
CA THR A 45 -16.80 -2.67 9.04
C THR A 45 -17.28 -1.73 10.13
N GLY A 46 -18.17 -2.18 11.02
CA GLY A 46 -18.80 -1.32 12.02
C GLY A 46 -19.64 -0.19 11.41
N ALA A 47 -20.24 -0.44 10.22
CA ALA A 47 -20.98 0.58 9.51
C ALA A 47 -22.33 0.85 10.16
N GLU A 48 -22.60 2.10 10.50
CA GLU A 48 -23.82 2.63 11.11
C GLU A 48 -24.57 3.54 10.14
N PRO A 49 -25.81 3.96 10.42
CA PRO A 49 -26.52 4.99 9.66
C PRO A 49 -25.63 6.23 9.46
N GLY A 50 -25.56 6.72 8.23
CA GLY A 50 -24.66 7.79 7.81
C GLY A 50 -23.30 7.35 7.29
N THR A 51 -22.92 6.07 7.44
CA THR A 51 -21.65 5.54 6.93
C THR A 51 -21.67 5.37 5.41
N LEU A 52 -20.58 5.74 4.78
CA LEU A 52 -20.27 5.47 3.37
C LEU A 52 -19.05 4.54 3.27
N LEU A 53 -19.26 3.34 2.78
CA LEU A 53 -18.18 2.41 2.42
C LEU A 53 -17.83 2.59 0.96
N LEU A 54 -16.53 2.66 0.65
CA LEU A 54 -16.01 2.78 -0.70
C LEU A 54 -15.11 1.57 -1.02
N PHE A 55 -15.26 1.04 -2.23
CA PHE A 55 -14.53 -0.14 -2.67
C PHE A 55 -13.79 0.16 -3.98
N GLY A 56 -12.51 -0.17 -4.02
CA GLY A 56 -11.72 -0.22 -5.23
C GLY A 56 -11.63 -1.67 -5.75
N ALA A 57 -11.67 -1.85 -7.05
CA ALA A 57 -11.45 -3.14 -7.71
C ALA A 57 -10.50 -2.97 -8.88
N GLY A 58 -9.55 -3.89 -9.03
CA GLY A 58 -8.52 -3.87 -10.06
C GLY A 58 -7.21 -4.50 -9.57
N ASP A 59 -6.11 -4.23 -10.24
CA ASP A 59 -4.79 -4.61 -9.76
C ASP A 59 -4.43 -3.88 -8.46
N THR A 60 -3.60 -4.51 -7.65
CA THR A 60 -3.26 -4.01 -6.30
C THR A 60 -2.64 -2.62 -6.33
N ALA A 61 -1.79 -2.32 -7.29
CA ALA A 61 -1.10 -1.02 -7.36
C ALA A 61 -2.09 0.11 -7.66
N THR A 62 -2.98 -0.08 -8.64
CA THR A 62 -4.03 0.87 -8.99
C THR A 62 -5.01 1.08 -7.83
N VAL A 63 -5.47 -0.01 -7.19
CA VAL A 63 -6.40 0.06 -6.05
C VAL A 63 -5.79 0.82 -4.90
N ASN A 64 -4.54 0.53 -4.53
CA ASN A 64 -3.85 1.22 -3.45
C ASN A 64 -3.68 2.71 -3.73
N LYS A 65 -3.25 3.10 -4.93
CA LYS A 65 -3.13 4.52 -5.35
C LYS A 65 -4.48 5.24 -5.30
N ALA A 66 -5.54 4.58 -5.79
CA ALA A 66 -6.87 5.16 -5.83
C ALA A 66 -7.47 5.37 -4.44
N LEU A 67 -7.40 4.35 -3.57
CA LEU A 67 -7.94 4.44 -2.22
C LEU A 67 -7.14 5.41 -1.34
N ASP A 68 -5.81 5.44 -1.48
CA ASP A 68 -4.99 6.42 -0.76
C ASP A 68 -5.35 7.85 -1.16
N ARG A 69 -5.47 8.13 -2.46
CA ARG A 69 -5.88 9.45 -2.94
C ARG A 69 -7.26 9.85 -2.46
N VAL A 70 -8.23 8.92 -2.50
CA VAL A 70 -9.60 9.14 -2.01
C VAL A 70 -9.61 9.41 -0.51
N ARG A 71 -8.86 8.63 0.27
CA ARG A 71 -8.70 8.81 1.71
C ARG A 71 -8.19 10.21 2.06
N GLN A 72 -7.12 10.65 1.42
CA GLN A 72 -6.53 11.97 1.64
C GLN A 72 -7.49 13.11 1.23
N TYR A 73 -8.15 12.96 0.10
CA TYR A 73 -9.15 13.92 -0.36
C TYR A 73 -10.30 14.07 0.64
N LEU A 74 -10.89 12.94 1.07
CA LEU A 74 -11.99 12.95 2.02
C LEU A 74 -11.58 13.51 3.39
N ALA A 75 -10.38 13.20 3.86
CA ALA A 75 -9.87 13.74 5.11
C ALA A 75 -9.78 15.28 5.09
N LYS A 76 -9.41 15.87 3.95
CA LYS A 76 -9.39 17.33 3.76
C LYS A 76 -10.80 17.91 3.67
N GLU A 77 -11.66 17.33 2.83
CA GLU A 77 -13.04 17.81 2.65
C GLU A 77 -13.87 17.78 3.94
N LEU A 78 -13.63 16.76 4.76
CA LEU A 78 -14.30 16.59 6.06
C LEU A 78 -13.64 17.41 7.19
N GLY A 79 -12.60 18.20 6.88
CA GLY A 79 -11.88 18.98 7.88
C GLY A 79 -11.15 18.16 8.95
N MET A 80 -10.87 16.89 8.67
CA MET A 80 -10.14 16.00 9.59
C MET A 80 -8.64 16.31 9.65
N VAL A 81 -8.11 16.94 8.60
CA VAL A 81 -6.72 17.39 8.53
C VAL A 81 -6.69 18.89 8.75
N LYS A 82 -6.09 19.31 9.86
CA LYS A 82 -5.83 20.73 10.14
C LYS A 82 -4.64 21.22 9.32
N ALA A 83 -4.62 22.52 9.02
CA ALA A 83 -3.43 23.14 8.43
C ALA A 83 -2.24 22.97 9.40
N GLU A 84 -1.02 22.80 8.86
CA GLU A 84 0.20 22.55 9.65
C GLU A 84 0.43 23.59 10.75
N ARG A 85 0.03 24.86 10.50
CA ARG A 85 0.19 25.97 11.45
C ARG A 85 -0.78 25.94 12.64
N ASP A 86 -1.89 25.20 12.50
CA ASP A 86 -2.97 25.14 13.50
C ASP A 86 -3.07 23.77 14.18
N ASN A 87 -2.06 22.92 13.99
CA ASN A 87 -2.08 21.57 14.48
C ASN A 87 -1.25 21.44 15.77
N ASP A 88 -1.95 21.40 16.91
CA ASP A 88 -1.35 21.14 18.23
C ASP A 88 -1.15 19.62 18.49
N GLN A 89 -1.51 18.76 17.54
CA GLN A 89 -1.37 17.32 17.66
C GLN A 89 -0.15 16.80 16.90
N TRP A 90 0.66 16.01 17.58
CA TRP A 90 1.86 15.39 17.05
C TRP A 90 1.62 13.89 16.89
N ASN A 91 1.13 13.47 15.72
CA ASN A 91 0.80 12.09 15.42
C ASN A 91 1.97 11.42 14.71
N PHE A 92 2.82 10.75 15.47
CA PHE A 92 3.93 9.98 14.92
C PHE A 92 3.50 8.57 14.53
N LEU A 93 4.07 8.06 13.45
CA LEU A 93 3.96 6.65 13.06
C LEU A 93 5.23 6.19 12.34
N TRP A 94 5.48 4.90 12.39
CA TRP A 94 6.49 4.24 11.57
C TRP A 94 5.84 3.61 10.36
N VAL A 95 6.42 3.82 9.19
CA VAL A 95 6.14 3.05 7.99
C VAL A 95 7.25 2.01 7.88
N VAL A 96 6.88 0.75 7.75
CA VAL A 96 7.79 -0.38 7.71
C VAL A 96 7.32 -1.40 6.67
N ASP A 97 8.08 -2.47 6.48
CA ASP A 97 7.73 -3.56 5.57
C ASP A 97 7.56 -3.13 4.10
N PHE A 98 8.37 -2.18 3.67
CA PHE A 98 8.39 -1.75 2.27
C PHE A 98 8.73 -2.93 1.33
N PRO A 99 8.12 -3.02 0.14
CA PRO A 99 8.64 -3.87 -0.91
C PRO A 99 10.11 -3.55 -1.18
N MET A 100 10.94 -4.56 -1.36
CA MET A 100 12.36 -4.33 -1.66
C MET A 100 12.57 -3.87 -3.09
N PHE A 101 11.73 -4.38 -4.02
CA PHE A 101 11.79 -4.10 -5.44
C PHE A 101 10.43 -3.72 -6.01
N GLU A 102 10.47 -2.96 -7.08
CA GLU A 102 9.35 -2.71 -7.98
C GLU A 102 9.73 -3.21 -9.39
N PHE A 103 8.78 -3.85 -10.08
CA PHE A 103 9.02 -4.30 -11.44
C PHE A 103 8.73 -3.16 -12.42
N ASN A 104 9.75 -2.72 -13.15
CA ASN A 104 9.63 -1.75 -14.23
C ASN A 104 9.28 -2.49 -15.52
N SER A 105 8.02 -2.37 -15.96
CA SER A 105 7.52 -3.02 -17.18
C SER A 105 8.14 -2.48 -18.46
N ASP A 106 8.55 -1.22 -18.48
CA ASP A 106 9.10 -0.56 -19.67
C ASP A 106 10.54 -1.03 -19.92
N GLU A 107 11.28 -1.26 -18.85
CA GLU A 107 12.66 -1.77 -18.91
C GLU A 107 12.75 -3.28 -18.70
N ASN A 108 11.63 -3.95 -18.41
CA ASN A 108 11.52 -5.39 -18.15
C ASN A 108 12.55 -5.88 -17.10
N ARG A 109 12.70 -5.13 -16.01
CA ARG A 109 13.62 -5.45 -14.91
C ARG A 109 13.06 -5.02 -13.56
N TYR A 110 13.62 -5.57 -12.50
CA TYR A 110 13.37 -5.08 -11.15
C TYR A 110 14.25 -3.86 -10.84
N GLU A 111 13.70 -2.92 -10.09
CA GLU A 111 14.40 -1.76 -9.55
C GLU A 111 14.29 -1.78 -8.02
N ALA A 112 15.34 -1.37 -7.33
CA ALA A 112 15.29 -1.25 -5.88
C ALA A 112 14.43 -0.02 -5.51
N LEU A 113 13.40 -0.24 -4.68
CA LEU A 113 12.48 0.83 -4.30
C LEU A 113 13.17 1.94 -3.50
N HIS A 114 14.08 1.58 -2.60
CA HIS A 114 14.88 2.53 -1.80
C HIS A 114 16.34 2.53 -2.24
N HIS A 115 17.06 1.46 -1.89
CA HIS A 115 18.49 1.38 -2.15
C HIS A 115 18.90 -0.08 -2.31
N PRO A 116 19.74 -0.45 -3.30
CA PRO A 116 20.14 -1.85 -3.54
C PRO A 116 21.01 -2.45 -2.44
N PHE A 117 21.41 -1.67 -1.44
CA PHE A 117 22.14 -2.16 -0.26
C PHE A 117 21.25 -2.33 0.97
N CYS A 118 19.95 -2.09 0.86
CA CYS A 118 18.99 -2.42 1.92
C CYS A 118 18.95 -3.93 2.14
N ALA A 119 18.94 -4.36 3.39
CA ALA A 119 18.77 -5.75 3.72
C ALA A 119 17.32 -6.19 3.50
N PRO A 120 17.09 -7.33 2.85
CA PRO A 120 15.77 -7.94 2.80
C PRO A 120 15.37 -8.48 4.18
N ASN A 121 14.07 -8.63 4.41
CA ASN A 121 13.58 -9.35 5.56
C ASN A 121 13.95 -10.84 5.41
N ILE A 122 14.73 -11.36 6.37
CA ILE A 122 15.22 -12.75 6.35
C ILE A 122 14.09 -13.77 6.35
N GLN A 123 12.96 -13.45 6.98
CA GLN A 123 11.78 -14.32 6.98
C GLN A 123 11.19 -14.51 5.58
N ASP A 124 11.30 -13.50 4.72
CA ASP A 124 10.81 -13.56 3.35
C ASP A 124 11.74 -14.33 2.41
N LEU A 125 13.05 -14.39 2.74
CA LEU A 125 14.06 -15.11 1.95
C LEU A 125 14.06 -16.63 2.17
N GLY A 126 13.72 -17.05 3.38
CA GLY A 126 13.95 -18.43 3.81
C GLY A 126 15.40 -18.71 4.17
N SER A 127 15.65 -19.90 4.72
CA SER A 127 16.97 -20.31 5.24
C SER A 127 17.92 -20.87 4.17
N ASP A 128 17.44 -21.14 2.96
CA ASP A 128 18.22 -21.74 1.87
C ASP A 128 18.71 -20.68 0.88
N PRO A 129 20.03 -20.36 0.87
CA PRO A 129 20.59 -19.37 -0.06
C PRO A 129 20.40 -19.70 -1.54
N THR A 130 20.22 -20.97 -1.89
CA THR A 130 20.01 -21.37 -3.29
C THR A 130 18.65 -20.90 -3.84
N GLN A 131 17.71 -20.57 -2.97
CA GLN A 131 16.37 -20.09 -3.33
C GLN A 131 16.25 -18.56 -3.35
N TRP A 132 17.25 -17.82 -2.90
CA TRP A 132 17.17 -16.36 -2.81
C TRP A 132 16.85 -15.68 -4.15
N ALA A 133 17.36 -16.21 -5.26
CA ALA A 133 17.07 -15.66 -6.58
C ALA A 133 15.56 -15.64 -6.91
N SER A 134 14.79 -16.60 -6.37
CA SER A 134 13.35 -16.72 -6.60
C SER A 134 12.51 -15.98 -5.55
N THR A 135 13.02 -15.81 -4.34
CA THR A 135 12.29 -15.18 -3.22
C THR A 135 12.52 -13.66 -3.13
N LEU A 136 13.71 -13.19 -3.51
CA LEU A 136 14.09 -11.77 -3.46
C LEU A 136 13.11 -10.82 -4.17
N PRO A 137 12.59 -11.14 -5.37
CA PRO A 137 11.67 -10.24 -6.07
C PRO A 137 10.41 -9.86 -5.27
N SER A 138 9.96 -10.73 -4.36
CA SER A 138 8.80 -10.52 -3.49
C SER A 138 9.15 -10.16 -2.04
N ALA A 139 10.43 -10.07 -1.71
CA ALA A 139 10.88 -9.78 -0.36
C ALA A 139 10.57 -8.34 0.05
N ARG A 140 10.31 -8.14 1.34
CA ARG A 140 10.23 -6.81 1.96
C ARG A 140 11.63 -6.37 2.38
N ALA A 141 11.87 -5.07 2.33
CA ALA A 141 13.08 -4.45 2.82
C ALA A 141 13.00 -4.21 4.33
N GLN A 142 14.12 -4.33 5.03
CA GLN A 142 14.27 -3.82 6.40
C GLN A 142 14.52 -2.31 6.37
N ALA A 143 13.60 -1.60 5.72
CA ALA A 143 13.56 -0.14 5.64
C ALA A 143 12.44 0.40 6.51
N TYR A 144 12.58 1.65 6.94
CA TYR A 144 11.63 2.31 7.82
C TYR A 144 11.65 3.82 7.60
N ASP A 145 10.47 4.44 7.70
CA ASP A 145 10.32 5.89 7.72
C ASP A 145 9.59 6.33 8.98
N LEU A 146 10.07 7.39 9.62
CA LEU A 146 9.35 8.10 10.67
C LEU A 146 8.51 9.19 10.04
N VAL A 147 7.21 9.11 10.25
CA VAL A 147 6.23 10.05 9.70
C VAL A 147 5.56 10.83 10.84
N LEU A 148 5.42 12.13 10.66
CA LEU A 148 4.67 13.03 11.54
C LEU A 148 3.58 13.72 10.73
N ASN A 149 2.32 13.53 11.13
CA ASN A 149 1.16 14.18 10.51
C ASN A 149 1.11 14.04 8.97
N GLY A 150 1.59 12.91 8.45
CA GLY A 150 1.64 12.63 7.02
C GLY A 150 2.91 13.14 6.29
N LEU A 151 3.85 13.75 7.03
CA LEU A 151 5.14 14.20 6.50
C LEU A 151 6.26 13.26 6.99
N GLU A 152 7.06 12.74 6.07
CA GLU A 152 8.27 11.98 6.40
C GLU A 152 9.29 12.91 7.05
N LEU A 153 9.70 12.61 8.27
CA LEU A 153 10.77 13.33 8.99
C LEU A 153 12.15 12.77 8.70
N GLY A 154 12.21 11.51 8.36
CA GLY A 154 13.44 10.81 8.04
C GLY A 154 13.21 9.31 8.00
N GLY A 155 14.10 8.61 7.33
CA GLY A 155 14.04 7.18 7.18
C GLY A 155 15.42 6.53 7.12
N GLY A 156 15.44 5.22 7.08
CA GLY A 156 16.66 4.45 7.01
C GLY A 156 16.41 2.98 6.71
N SER A 157 17.49 2.22 6.69
CA SER A 157 17.40 0.78 6.52
C SER A 157 18.57 0.06 7.17
N LEU A 158 18.38 -1.18 7.55
CA LEU A 158 19.48 -2.08 7.77
C LEU A 158 20.17 -2.39 6.44
N ARG A 159 21.49 -2.51 6.47
CA ARG A 159 22.29 -2.78 5.28
C ARG A 159 22.66 -4.25 5.19
N ILE A 160 22.85 -4.74 3.96
CA ILE A 160 23.34 -6.08 3.71
C ILE A 160 24.80 -6.17 4.17
N HIS A 161 25.12 -7.23 4.94
CA HIS A 161 26.47 -7.52 5.40
C HIS A 161 27.05 -8.77 4.73
N ASP A 162 26.19 -9.62 4.16
CA ASP A 162 26.59 -10.83 3.46
C ASP A 162 26.88 -10.54 1.98
N SER A 163 28.08 -10.89 1.52
CA SER A 163 28.52 -10.60 0.15
C SER A 163 27.79 -11.45 -0.90
N ALA A 164 27.36 -12.68 -0.55
CA ALA A 164 26.62 -13.53 -1.46
C ALA A 164 25.20 -12.98 -1.65
N LEU A 165 24.55 -12.58 -0.57
CA LEU A 165 23.23 -11.92 -0.62
C LEU A 165 23.30 -10.60 -1.41
N GLN A 166 24.33 -9.78 -1.19
CA GLN A 166 24.50 -8.53 -1.94
C GLN A 166 24.63 -8.76 -3.44
N ARG A 167 25.38 -9.80 -3.84
CA ARG A 167 25.49 -10.18 -5.26
C ARG A 167 24.15 -10.58 -5.85
N GLN A 168 23.34 -11.37 -5.12
CA GLN A 168 22.01 -11.76 -5.56
C GLN A 168 21.08 -10.54 -5.74
N VAL A 169 21.12 -9.61 -4.81
CA VAL A 169 20.36 -8.34 -4.92
C VAL A 169 20.77 -7.54 -6.15
N LEU A 170 22.08 -7.37 -6.38
CA LEU A 170 22.59 -6.66 -7.56
C LEU A 170 22.21 -7.35 -8.87
N GLN A 171 22.24 -8.69 -8.90
CA GLN A 171 21.77 -9.45 -10.06
C GLN A 171 20.28 -9.27 -10.31
N THR A 172 19.46 -9.23 -9.26
CA THR A 172 18.00 -9.02 -9.36
C THR A 172 17.68 -7.69 -10.02
N VAL A 173 18.43 -6.63 -9.76
CA VAL A 173 18.26 -5.32 -10.41
C VAL A 173 19.06 -5.18 -11.72
N GLY A 174 19.64 -6.26 -12.24
CA GLY A 174 20.30 -6.27 -13.55
C GLY A 174 21.67 -5.59 -13.56
N LEU A 175 22.31 -5.38 -12.40
CA LEU A 175 23.65 -4.82 -12.36
C LEU A 175 24.71 -5.92 -12.64
N PRO A 176 25.63 -5.71 -13.61
CA PRO A 176 26.66 -6.69 -13.92
C PRO A 176 27.64 -6.80 -12.74
N LEU A 177 27.88 -8.04 -12.32
CA LEU A 177 28.92 -8.37 -11.35
C LEU A 177 30.23 -8.55 -12.09
N GLU A 178 30.86 -7.48 -12.53
CA GLU A 178 32.24 -7.59 -12.99
C GLU A 178 33.12 -7.87 -11.78
N ALA A 179 33.71 -9.06 -11.77
CA ALA A 179 34.75 -9.41 -10.83
C ALA A 179 35.98 -8.51 -11.11
N ARG A 180 36.24 -7.56 -10.22
CA ARG A 180 37.57 -6.96 -10.08
C ARG A 180 38.30 -7.60 -8.92
#